data_8eb99ca370f9055d35bc4ed19562644b
#
_entry.id   8eb99ca370f9055d35bc4ed19562644b
#
_cell.length_a   1.000
_cell.length_b   1.000
_cell.length_c   1.000
_cell.angle_alpha   90.00
_cell.angle_beta   90.00
_cell.angle_gamma   90.00
#
_symmetry.space_group_name_H-M   'P 1'
#
loop_
_entity.id
_entity.type
_entity.pdbx_description
1 polymer ?
#
loop_
_entity_poly.entity_id
_entity_poly.type
_entity_poly.pdbx_seq_one_letter_code
_entity_poly.pdbx_strand_id
1 'polypeptide(L)'
;MFENTVIRMGVRLLTLWLFAVTGFAAANPMAEPPAPFPQSTLESTTRIESSGHLVLFSPVREIRSEIRSEAMARLPVTGEGHLYELYRDASREAARDHYLAALNERGAAIIFECTGVACGRSNVWANQVFQQSSLLGRDADQDYLVAGAMDSSGQRWLTLVYTVTRGNLREYVWVEHLAVRSGAVIPRFSQLPERLKGPVIVPWEGSITFQFDLPTNERRQIQQWASDEGAEVILAGFSAPQEGESFEQAKRRAAEAVDSLAELLAKTGVRREQIRKLPVGPGVQIPGPDRQGNRVEILVMQR
;
A
#
# COMPACT_ATOMS: atom_id res chain seq x y z
N MET A 1 44.89 -82.82 -6.28
CA MET A 1 45.60 -81.87 -5.38
C MET A 1 45.68 -80.60 -6.19
N PHE A 2 44.67 -79.82 -6.22
CA PHE A 2 44.62 -78.42 -6.69
C PHE A 2 43.43 -77.72 -6.06
N GLU A 3 43.71 -76.79 -5.15
CA GLU A 3 42.74 -75.90 -4.47
C GLU A 3 42.28 -74.82 -5.44
N ASN A 4 40.94 -74.69 -5.59
CA ASN A 4 40.36 -73.58 -6.28
C ASN A 4 39.87 -72.49 -5.31
N THR A 5 40.61 -71.43 -5.24
CA THR A 5 40.22 -70.23 -4.49
C THR A 5 39.23 -69.39 -5.29
N VAL A 6 37.97 -69.33 -4.83
CA VAL A 6 36.93 -68.49 -5.47
C VAL A 6 36.94 -67.12 -4.77
N ILE A 7 37.33 -66.10 -5.53
CA ILE A 7 37.29 -64.68 -5.13
C ILE A 7 35.84 -64.21 -5.27
N ARG A 8 35.17 -63.91 -4.16
CA ARG A 8 33.88 -63.24 -4.15
C ARG A 8 34.06 -61.74 -4.24
N MET A 9 33.74 -61.17 -5.41
CA MET A 9 33.66 -59.72 -5.65
C MET A 9 32.30 -59.19 -5.11
N GLY A 10 32.33 -58.49 -3.99
CA GLY A 10 31.17 -57.87 -3.40
C GLY A 10 30.82 -56.55 -4.09
N VAL A 11 29.74 -56.54 -4.84
CA VAL A 11 29.14 -55.30 -5.41
C VAL A 11 28.43 -54.53 -4.30
N ARG A 12 28.97 -53.39 -3.89
CA ARG A 12 28.29 -52.42 -2.98
C ARG A 12 27.37 -51.56 -3.81
N LEU A 13 26.05 -51.82 -3.75
CA LEU A 13 25.03 -50.89 -4.28
C LEU A 13 25.01 -49.63 -3.39
N LEU A 14 25.48 -48.54 -3.95
CA LEU A 14 25.28 -47.19 -3.37
C LEU A 14 23.88 -46.72 -3.69
N THR A 15 22.94 -46.82 -2.76
CA THR A 15 21.60 -46.22 -2.87
C THR A 15 21.72 -44.72 -2.62
N LEU A 16 21.65 -43.94 -3.73
CA LEU A 16 21.50 -42.49 -3.68
C LEU A 16 20.08 -42.13 -3.23
N TRP A 17 19.94 -41.63 -1.99
CA TRP A 17 18.69 -41.03 -1.54
C TRP A 17 18.60 -39.61 -2.10
N LEU A 18 17.79 -39.40 -3.15
CA LEU A 18 17.36 -38.07 -3.57
C LEU A 18 16.37 -37.50 -2.53
N PHE A 19 16.84 -36.60 -1.67
CA PHE A 19 15.94 -35.76 -0.88
C PHE A 19 15.27 -34.74 -1.84
N ALA A 20 14.03 -35.01 -2.21
CA ALA A 20 13.18 -34.02 -2.85
C ALA A 20 12.85 -32.95 -1.81
N VAL A 21 13.52 -31.80 -1.85
CA VAL A 21 13.15 -30.62 -1.06
C VAL A 21 11.88 -30.08 -1.71
N THR A 22 10.71 -30.50 -1.21
CA THR A 22 9.44 -29.84 -1.51
C THR A 22 9.47 -28.47 -0.87
N GLY A 23 9.80 -27.45 -1.67
CA GLY A 23 9.64 -26.05 -1.27
C GLY A 23 8.17 -25.79 -0.98
N PHE A 24 7.81 -25.66 0.28
CA PHE A 24 6.54 -25.05 0.66
C PHE A 24 6.59 -23.60 0.19
N ALA A 25 5.84 -23.29 -0.87
CA ALA A 25 5.53 -21.91 -1.20
C ALA A 25 4.80 -21.33 0.03
N ALA A 26 5.41 -20.38 0.73
CA ALA A 26 4.75 -19.67 1.81
C ALA A 26 3.50 -19.02 1.24
N ALA A 27 2.33 -19.39 1.76
CA ALA A 27 1.07 -18.77 1.37
C ALA A 27 1.17 -17.26 1.63
N ASN A 28 0.79 -16.45 0.66
CA ASN A 28 0.77 -15.00 0.81
C ASN A 28 -0.41 -14.62 1.71
N PRO A 29 -0.19 -14.22 2.98
CA PRO A 29 -1.28 -13.97 3.93
C PRO A 29 -2.20 -12.83 3.50
N MET A 30 -1.76 -11.98 2.54
CA MET A 30 -2.56 -10.89 1.98
C MET A 30 -3.47 -11.36 0.85
N ALA A 31 -3.23 -12.52 0.24
CA ALA A 31 -4.04 -13.03 -0.86
C ALA A 31 -5.35 -13.68 -0.39
N GLU A 32 -5.41 -14.09 0.87
CA GLU A 32 -6.61 -14.68 1.46
C GLU A 32 -7.47 -13.61 2.15
N PRO A 33 -8.81 -13.70 2.05
CA PRO A 33 -9.69 -12.81 2.79
C PRO A 33 -9.47 -12.96 4.31
N PRO A 34 -9.84 -11.94 5.12
CA PRO A 34 -9.88 -12.10 6.57
C PRO A 34 -10.77 -13.28 6.98
N ALA A 35 -10.39 -13.98 8.04
CA ALA A 35 -11.24 -15.05 8.58
C ALA A 35 -12.65 -14.52 8.90
N PRO A 36 -13.70 -15.27 8.57
CA PRO A 36 -15.07 -14.85 8.86
C PRO A 36 -15.29 -14.68 10.36
N PHE A 37 -16.21 -13.77 10.71
CA PHE A 37 -16.62 -13.61 12.11
C PHE A 37 -17.23 -14.93 12.62
N PRO A 38 -16.74 -15.47 13.76
CA PRO A 38 -17.13 -16.84 14.20
C PRO A 38 -18.64 -17.03 14.46
N GLN A 39 -19.34 -15.95 14.85
CA GLN A 39 -20.79 -15.97 15.13
C GLN A 39 -21.58 -15.52 13.89
N SER A 40 -21.26 -16.08 12.72
CA SER A 40 -21.95 -15.79 11.47
C SER A 40 -22.08 -17.02 10.57
N THR A 41 -23.05 -16.98 9.67
CA THR A 41 -23.26 -17.99 8.64
C THR A 41 -23.05 -17.36 7.27
N LEU A 42 -22.26 -17.99 6.41
CA LEU A 42 -22.09 -17.57 5.02
C LEU A 42 -23.39 -17.82 4.24
N GLU A 43 -23.98 -16.75 3.72
CA GLU A 43 -25.21 -16.79 2.92
C GLU A 43 -24.91 -16.87 1.41
N SER A 44 -23.92 -16.14 0.95
CA SER A 44 -23.53 -16.16 -0.44
C SER A 44 -22.10 -15.68 -0.67
N THR A 45 -21.50 -16.15 -1.77
CA THR A 45 -20.24 -15.66 -2.30
C THR A 45 -20.45 -15.11 -3.70
N THR A 46 -19.92 -13.94 -3.97
CA THR A 46 -19.98 -13.28 -5.29
C THR A 46 -18.57 -13.08 -5.83
N ARG A 47 -18.28 -13.64 -6.99
CA ARG A 47 -17.02 -13.35 -7.68
C ARG A 47 -17.06 -11.94 -8.25
N ILE A 48 -16.02 -11.17 -7.97
CA ILE A 48 -15.86 -9.78 -8.43
C ILE A 48 -14.71 -9.74 -9.42
N GLU A 49 -15.04 -9.45 -10.68
CA GLU A 49 -14.06 -9.20 -11.74
C GLU A 49 -14.57 -7.98 -12.52
N SER A 50 -13.93 -6.83 -12.31
CA SER A 50 -14.40 -5.56 -12.83
C SER A 50 -13.25 -4.69 -13.29
N SER A 51 -13.45 -3.97 -14.40
CA SER A 51 -12.54 -2.91 -14.84
C SER A 51 -12.81 -1.57 -14.13
N GLY A 52 -13.90 -1.45 -13.36
CA GLY A 52 -14.33 -0.22 -12.73
C GLY A 52 -15.21 -0.43 -11.50
N HIS A 53 -14.81 -1.31 -10.58
CA HIS A 53 -15.49 -1.54 -9.30
C HIS A 53 -15.48 -0.29 -8.43
N LEU A 54 -16.64 0.12 -7.94
CA LEU A 54 -16.78 1.34 -7.15
C LEU A 54 -16.33 1.11 -5.71
N VAL A 55 -15.33 1.87 -5.28
CA VAL A 55 -14.86 1.89 -3.88
C VAL A 55 -14.97 3.30 -3.32
N LEU A 56 -15.53 3.42 -2.13
CA LEU A 56 -15.72 4.70 -1.43
C LEU A 56 -14.69 4.85 -0.31
N PHE A 57 -14.07 6.02 -0.26
CA PHE A 57 -13.06 6.41 0.75
C PHE A 57 -13.53 7.63 1.56
N SER A 58 -14.82 7.93 1.53
CA SER A 58 -15.51 8.94 2.32
C SER A 58 -17.01 8.61 2.37
N PRO A 59 -17.80 9.28 3.24
CA PRO A 59 -19.23 9.03 3.34
C PRO A 59 -19.97 9.14 2.00
N VAL A 60 -20.96 8.29 1.81
CA VAL A 60 -21.79 8.33 0.60
C VAL A 60 -22.94 9.32 0.75
N ARG A 61 -23.22 10.06 -0.30
CA ARG A 61 -24.41 10.90 -0.44
C ARG A 61 -25.09 10.59 -1.76
N GLU A 62 -26.39 10.72 -1.79
CA GLU A 62 -27.17 10.65 -3.02
C GLU A 62 -27.74 12.03 -3.34
N ILE A 63 -27.41 12.54 -4.52
CA ILE A 63 -27.94 13.82 -5.02
C ILE A 63 -28.49 13.57 -6.43
N ARG A 64 -29.80 13.75 -6.60
CA ARG A 64 -30.50 13.52 -7.89
C ARG A 64 -30.26 12.12 -8.46
N SER A 65 -30.30 11.09 -7.60
CA SER A 65 -30.03 9.68 -7.92
C SER A 65 -28.59 9.37 -8.38
N GLU A 66 -27.67 10.30 -8.20
CA GLU A 66 -26.25 10.07 -8.43
C GLU A 66 -25.52 9.90 -7.11
N ILE A 67 -24.63 8.89 -7.04
CA ILE A 67 -23.70 8.73 -5.90
C ILE A 67 -22.72 9.90 -5.91
N ARG A 68 -22.59 10.55 -4.77
CA ARG A 68 -21.61 11.59 -4.49
C ARG A 68 -20.80 11.21 -3.25
N SER A 69 -19.50 11.32 -3.35
CA SER A 69 -18.57 11.11 -2.26
C SER A 69 -17.35 11.99 -2.52
N GLU A 70 -16.76 12.56 -1.48
CA GLU A 70 -15.57 13.43 -1.60
C GLU A 70 -14.35 12.65 -2.09
N ALA A 71 -14.27 11.36 -1.72
CA ALA A 71 -13.21 10.47 -2.16
C ALA A 71 -13.83 9.13 -2.58
N MET A 72 -13.81 8.83 -3.86
CA MET A 72 -14.23 7.55 -4.44
C MET A 72 -13.40 7.24 -5.68
N ALA A 73 -13.29 5.95 -6.02
CA ALA A 73 -12.65 5.53 -7.26
C ALA A 73 -13.37 4.35 -7.88
N ARG A 74 -13.29 4.27 -9.20
CA ARG A 74 -13.62 3.05 -9.95
C ARG A 74 -12.32 2.33 -10.27
N LEU A 75 -12.10 1.16 -9.65
CA LEU A 75 -10.85 0.44 -9.68
C LEU A 75 -10.97 -0.85 -10.48
N PRO A 76 -9.97 -1.18 -11.30
CA PRO A 76 -9.87 -2.50 -11.91
C PRO A 76 -9.41 -3.51 -10.85
N VAL A 77 -10.30 -4.45 -10.51
CA VAL A 77 -10.09 -5.42 -9.43
C VAL A 77 -10.50 -6.83 -9.83
N THR A 78 -9.93 -7.79 -9.10
CA THR A 78 -10.37 -9.18 -9.07
C THR A 78 -10.43 -9.66 -7.62
N GLY A 79 -11.43 -10.45 -7.27
CA GLY A 79 -11.60 -10.97 -5.92
C GLY A 79 -12.98 -11.53 -5.67
N GLU A 80 -13.40 -11.50 -4.41
CA GLU A 80 -14.66 -12.05 -3.97
C GLU A 80 -15.33 -11.15 -2.93
N GLY A 81 -16.66 -11.19 -2.92
CA GLY A 81 -17.51 -10.63 -1.89
C GLY A 81 -18.29 -11.74 -1.18
N HIS A 82 -18.32 -11.68 0.14
CA HIS A 82 -18.98 -12.67 0.98
C HIS A 82 -20.06 -12.01 1.82
N LEU A 83 -21.28 -12.51 1.75
CA LEU A 83 -22.40 -12.10 2.58
C LEU A 83 -22.57 -13.06 3.75
N TYR A 84 -22.55 -12.54 4.96
CA TYR A 84 -22.78 -13.30 6.19
C TYR A 84 -24.01 -12.77 6.92
N GLU A 85 -24.84 -13.68 7.44
CA GLU A 85 -25.87 -13.37 8.43
C GLU A 85 -25.32 -13.66 9.83
N LEU A 86 -25.46 -12.74 10.77
CA LEU A 86 -24.99 -12.90 12.15
C LEU A 86 -25.99 -13.73 12.96
N TYR A 87 -25.48 -14.49 13.93
CA TYR A 87 -26.32 -15.18 14.89
C TYR A 87 -27.08 -14.18 15.76
N ARG A 88 -28.18 -14.59 16.36
CA ARG A 88 -29.06 -13.70 17.14
C ARG A 88 -28.42 -13.13 18.40
N ASP A 89 -27.42 -13.79 18.95
CA ASP A 89 -26.64 -13.42 20.11
C ASP A 89 -25.34 -12.69 19.78
N ALA A 90 -25.08 -12.46 18.51
CA ALA A 90 -23.97 -11.67 18.00
C ALA A 90 -24.41 -10.23 17.74
N SER A 91 -23.46 -9.31 17.61
CA SER A 91 -23.72 -7.93 17.20
C SER A 91 -22.86 -7.50 16.00
N ARG A 92 -23.39 -6.59 15.20
CA ARG A 92 -22.67 -6.02 14.05
C ARG A 92 -21.39 -5.27 14.50
N GLU A 93 -21.42 -4.65 15.69
CA GLU A 93 -20.26 -3.97 16.27
C GLU A 93 -19.14 -4.98 16.58
N ALA A 94 -19.48 -6.13 17.19
CA ALA A 94 -18.52 -7.19 17.46
C ALA A 94 -17.92 -7.76 16.15
N ALA A 95 -18.75 -7.91 15.11
CA ALA A 95 -18.28 -8.33 13.79
C ALA A 95 -17.35 -7.29 13.16
N ARG A 96 -17.71 -6.00 13.21
CA ARG A 96 -16.83 -4.90 12.75
C ARG A 96 -15.48 -4.94 13.45
N ASP A 97 -15.48 -5.04 14.78
CA ASP A 97 -14.26 -5.05 15.58
C ASP A 97 -13.39 -6.27 15.31
N HIS A 98 -13.99 -7.44 15.05
CA HIS A 98 -13.28 -8.63 14.61
C HIS A 98 -12.50 -8.38 13.29
N TYR A 99 -13.16 -7.82 12.26
CA TYR A 99 -12.49 -7.54 10.98
C TYR A 99 -11.46 -6.44 11.12
N LEU A 100 -11.72 -5.41 11.92
CA LEU A 100 -10.76 -4.34 12.19
C LEU A 100 -9.49 -4.91 12.86
N ALA A 101 -9.64 -5.78 13.86
CA ALA A 101 -8.51 -6.45 14.53
C ALA A 101 -7.73 -7.32 13.54
N ALA A 102 -8.41 -8.17 12.77
CA ALA A 102 -7.78 -9.05 11.78
C ALA A 102 -7.01 -8.27 10.69
N LEU A 103 -7.51 -7.12 10.26
CA LEU A 103 -6.85 -6.25 9.29
C LEU A 103 -5.62 -5.56 9.90
N ASN A 104 -5.71 -5.09 11.14
CA ASN A 104 -4.58 -4.50 11.87
C ASN A 104 -3.46 -5.52 12.11
N GLU A 105 -3.79 -6.75 12.50
CA GLU A 105 -2.82 -7.86 12.67
C GLU A 105 -2.07 -8.18 11.37
N ARG A 106 -2.71 -8.02 10.23
CA ARG A 106 -2.10 -8.17 8.91
C ARG A 106 -1.29 -6.94 8.46
N GLY A 107 -1.25 -5.87 9.25
CA GLY A 107 -0.60 -4.62 8.89
C GLY A 107 -1.30 -3.85 7.77
N ALA A 108 -2.59 -4.08 7.55
CA ALA A 108 -3.36 -3.30 6.60
C ALA A 108 -3.63 -1.88 7.13
N ALA A 109 -3.48 -0.88 6.27
CA ALA A 109 -3.80 0.50 6.61
C ALA A 109 -5.31 0.74 6.49
N ILE A 110 -5.97 1.20 7.55
CA ILE A 110 -7.36 1.66 7.48
C ILE A 110 -7.37 2.99 6.72
N ILE A 111 -7.99 2.99 5.54
CA ILE A 111 -8.05 4.14 4.64
C ILE A 111 -9.23 5.04 5.00
N PHE A 112 -10.36 4.42 5.33
CA PHE A 112 -11.57 5.13 5.72
C PHE A 112 -12.47 4.22 6.56
N GLU A 113 -13.16 4.80 7.52
CA GLU A 113 -14.23 4.17 8.28
C GLU A 113 -15.32 5.18 8.63
N CYS A 114 -16.53 4.69 8.80
CA CYS A 114 -17.67 5.45 9.30
C CYS A 114 -18.64 4.56 10.05
N THR A 115 -19.50 5.18 10.89
CA THR A 115 -20.53 4.52 11.69
C THR A 115 -21.86 5.24 11.59
N GLY A 116 -22.94 4.49 11.62
CA GLY A 116 -24.31 4.99 11.66
C GLY A 116 -24.61 5.96 10.51
N VAL A 117 -25.32 7.02 10.81
CA VAL A 117 -25.75 8.05 9.85
C VAL A 117 -24.58 8.80 9.20
N ALA A 118 -23.41 8.77 9.82
CA ALA A 118 -22.21 9.35 9.23
C ALA A 118 -21.74 8.62 7.95
N CYS A 119 -22.14 7.36 7.77
CA CYS A 119 -21.87 6.61 6.53
C CYS A 119 -22.75 7.05 5.35
N GLY A 120 -23.86 7.75 5.62
CA GLY A 120 -24.87 8.09 4.64
C GLY A 120 -26.05 7.10 4.66
N ARG A 121 -26.75 6.95 3.53
CA ARG A 121 -27.98 6.14 3.47
C ARG A 121 -27.67 4.67 3.18
N SER A 122 -28.17 3.77 4.03
CA SER A 122 -28.05 2.31 3.86
C SER A 122 -28.57 1.82 2.50
N ASN A 123 -29.64 2.45 1.98
CA ASN A 123 -30.15 2.12 0.66
C ASN A 123 -29.13 2.34 -0.46
N VAL A 124 -28.28 3.36 -0.36
CA VAL A 124 -27.26 3.64 -1.37
C VAL A 124 -26.15 2.58 -1.31
N TRP A 125 -25.71 2.21 -0.12
CA TRP A 125 -24.75 1.12 0.08
C TRP A 125 -25.27 -0.20 -0.49
N ALA A 126 -26.49 -0.60 -0.10
CA ALA A 126 -27.06 -1.88 -0.48
C ALA A 126 -27.30 -1.99 -2.01
N ASN A 127 -27.94 -0.99 -2.62
CA ASN A 127 -28.47 -1.11 -3.98
C ASN A 127 -27.57 -0.50 -5.05
N GLN A 128 -26.74 0.49 -4.71
CA GLN A 128 -25.92 1.20 -5.70
C GLN A 128 -24.43 0.91 -5.57
N VAL A 129 -23.91 0.71 -4.34
CA VAL A 129 -22.50 0.41 -4.13
C VAL A 129 -22.24 -1.09 -4.24
N PHE A 130 -22.84 -1.89 -3.36
CA PHE A 130 -22.60 -3.34 -3.30
C PHE A 130 -23.52 -4.18 -4.18
N GLN A 131 -24.65 -3.62 -4.62
CA GLN A 131 -25.70 -4.32 -5.38
C GLN A 131 -26.20 -5.59 -4.66
N GLN A 132 -26.29 -5.50 -3.32
CA GLN A 132 -26.71 -6.55 -2.41
C GLN A 132 -27.94 -6.08 -1.62
N SER A 133 -29.14 -6.36 -2.08
CA SER A 133 -30.39 -5.89 -1.45
C SER A 133 -30.57 -6.39 -0.02
N SER A 134 -29.95 -7.50 0.35
CA SER A 134 -29.90 -8.02 1.73
C SER A 134 -29.25 -7.06 2.72
N LEU A 135 -28.44 -6.12 2.23
CA LEU A 135 -27.76 -5.10 3.04
C LEU A 135 -28.61 -3.84 3.28
N LEU A 136 -29.84 -3.79 2.77
CA LEU A 136 -30.76 -2.68 3.04
C LEU A 136 -31.22 -2.72 4.50
N GLY A 137 -30.82 -1.72 5.28
CA GLY A 137 -31.13 -1.65 6.72
C GLY A 137 -31.37 -0.22 7.18
N ARG A 138 -31.08 0.01 8.46
CA ARG A 138 -31.27 1.30 9.12
C ARG A 138 -30.03 2.17 8.96
N ASP A 139 -30.19 3.42 8.59
CA ASP A 139 -29.08 4.37 8.41
C ASP A 139 -28.28 4.60 9.74
N ALA A 140 -28.93 4.47 10.88
CA ALA A 140 -28.28 4.59 12.18
C ALA A 140 -27.49 3.35 12.59
N ASP A 141 -27.86 2.19 12.06
CA ASP A 141 -27.35 0.87 12.49
C ASP A 141 -26.55 0.22 11.35
N GLN A 142 -25.51 0.91 10.90
CA GLN A 142 -24.58 0.46 9.85
C GLN A 142 -23.16 0.93 10.15
N ASP A 143 -22.17 0.18 9.66
CA ASP A 143 -20.76 0.61 9.67
C ASP A 143 -20.12 0.23 8.34
N TYR A 144 -19.15 1.02 7.93
CA TYR A 144 -18.31 0.71 6.78
C TYR A 144 -16.86 0.99 7.10
N LEU A 145 -15.97 0.11 6.65
CA LEU A 145 -14.54 0.36 6.65
C LEU A 145 -13.92 -0.15 5.34
N VAL A 146 -12.87 0.51 4.90
CA VAL A 146 -12.00 0.05 3.83
C VAL A 146 -10.56 0.12 4.28
N ALA A 147 -9.87 -1.00 4.12
CA ALA A 147 -8.46 -1.14 4.43
C ALA A 147 -7.66 -1.53 3.19
N GLY A 148 -6.43 -1.07 3.11
CA GLY A 148 -5.50 -1.39 2.05
C GLY A 148 -4.24 -2.05 2.58
N ALA A 149 -3.73 -3.02 1.83
CA ALA A 149 -2.46 -3.67 2.08
C ALA A 149 -1.67 -3.85 0.79
N MET A 150 -0.36 -4.01 0.92
CA MET A 150 0.51 -4.40 -0.19
C MET A 150 1.33 -5.61 0.26
N ASP A 151 1.38 -6.63 -0.56
CA ASP A 151 2.19 -7.80 -0.27
C ASP A 151 3.64 -7.63 -0.73
N SER A 152 4.48 -8.61 -0.43
CA SER A 152 5.91 -8.60 -0.77
C SER A 152 6.20 -8.58 -2.27
N SER A 153 5.22 -8.93 -3.11
CA SER A 153 5.33 -8.86 -4.57
C SER A 153 4.95 -7.49 -5.13
N GLY A 154 4.44 -6.58 -4.29
CA GLY A 154 3.92 -5.29 -4.69
C GLY A 154 2.45 -5.33 -5.15
N GLN A 155 1.77 -6.49 -5.02
CA GLN A 155 0.35 -6.59 -5.27
C GLN A 155 -0.42 -5.85 -4.18
N ARG A 156 -1.33 -4.98 -4.59
CA ARG A 156 -2.19 -4.21 -3.67
C ARG A 156 -3.52 -4.89 -3.49
N TRP A 157 -3.96 -4.94 -2.23
CA TRP A 157 -5.20 -5.54 -1.79
C TRP A 157 -6.08 -4.50 -1.10
N LEU A 158 -7.36 -4.53 -1.37
CA LEU A 158 -8.38 -3.79 -0.63
C LEU A 158 -9.33 -4.77 0.04
N THR A 159 -9.62 -4.53 1.31
CA THR A 159 -10.70 -5.22 2.03
C THR A 159 -11.73 -4.20 2.44
N LEU A 160 -12.96 -4.40 2.00
CA LEU A 160 -14.12 -3.59 2.34
C LEU A 160 -15.00 -4.41 3.28
N VAL A 161 -15.42 -3.82 4.38
CA VAL A 161 -16.36 -4.45 5.32
C VAL A 161 -17.52 -3.51 5.55
N TYR A 162 -18.74 -4.01 5.36
CA TYR A 162 -19.96 -3.28 5.64
C TYR A 162 -20.86 -4.11 6.54
N THR A 163 -21.29 -3.53 7.65
CA THR A 163 -22.22 -4.15 8.58
C THR A 163 -23.53 -3.39 8.64
N VAL A 164 -24.63 -4.07 8.85
CA VAL A 164 -25.95 -3.42 8.91
C VAL A 164 -26.97 -4.22 9.70
N THR A 165 -27.81 -3.52 10.49
CA THR A 165 -29.01 -4.07 11.09
C THR A 165 -30.22 -3.73 10.22
N ARG A 166 -30.96 -4.75 9.77
CA ARG A 166 -32.17 -4.60 8.97
C ARG A 166 -33.39 -4.19 9.81
N GLY A 167 -34.44 -3.77 9.15
CA GLY A 167 -35.71 -3.42 9.83
C GLY A 167 -36.33 -4.56 10.65
N ASN A 168 -36.06 -5.82 10.30
CA ASN A 168 -36.48 -7.05 11.03
C ASN A 168 -35.48 -7.46 12.12
N LEU A 169 -34.52 -6.63 12.48
CA LEU A 169 -33.48 -6.85 13.47
C LEU A 169 -32.49 -7.99 13.15
N ARG A 170 -32.45 -8.46 11.91
CA ARG A 170 -31.38 -9.31 11.44
C ARG A 170 -30.16 -8.46 11.09
N GLU A 171 -29.00 -8.99 11.38
CA GLU A 171 -27.73 -8.32 11.15
C GLU A 171 -26.90 -9.04 10.10
N TYR A 172 -26.30 -8.28 9.22
CA TYR A 172 -25.51 -8.79 8.10
C TYR A 172 -24.15 -8.12 8.04
N VAL A 173 -23.18 -8.89 7.54
CA VAL A 173 -21.85 -8.41 7.17
C VAL A 173 -21.59 -8.74 5.71
N TRP A 174 -21.14 -7.76 4.95
CA TRP A 174 -20.59 -7.93 3.62
C TRP A 174 -19.08 -7.66 3.65
N VAL A 175 -18.30 -8.60 3.14
CA VAL A 175 -16.83 -8.48 3.07
C VAL A 175 -16.39 -8.67 1.64
N GLU A 176 -15.77 -7.65 1.06
CA GLU A 176 -15.05 -7.78 -0.22
C GLU A 176 -13.56 -7.84 0.04
N HIS A 177 -12.88 -8.78 -0.64
CA HIS A 177 -11.42 -8.87 -0.63
C HIS A 177 -10.92 -8.88 -2.07
N LEU A 178 -10.18 -7.82 -2.44
CA LEU A 178 -9.96 -7.44 -3.81
C LEU A 178 -8.47 -7.20 -4.11
N ALA A 179 -7.92 -7.93 -5.07
CA ALA A 179 -6.65 -7.60 -5.71
C ALA A 179 -6.86 -6.42 -6.68
N VAL A 180 -6.14 -5.33 -6.47
CA VAL A 180 -6.21 -4.15 -7.33
C VAL A 180 -5.16 -4.26 -8.43
N ARG A 181 -5.57 -4.14 -9.70
CA ARG A 181 -4.67 -4.22 -10.85
C ARG A 181 -3.58 -3.15 -10.77
N SER A 182 -2.38 -3.48 -11.21
CA SER A 182 -1.23 -2.56 -11.24
C SER A 182 -1.54 -1.28 -12.01
N GLY A 183 -0.98 -0.14 -11.57
CA GLY A 183 -1.20 1.18 -12.19
C GLY A 183 -2.45 1.94 -11.73
N ALA A 184 -3.44 1.31 -11.10
CA ALA A 184 -4.61 2.01 -10.58
C ALA A 184 -4.25 2.92 -9.39
N VAL A 185 -4.82 4.12 -9.34
CA VAL A 185 -4.64 5.06 -8.21
C VAL A 185 -5.73 4.81 -7.19
N ILE A 186 -5.35 4.44 -5.97
CA ILE A 186 -6.26 4.25 -4.84
C ILE A 186 -6.24 5.55 -4.01
N PRO A 187 -7.35 6.30 -3.91
CA PRO A 187 -7.41 7.52 -3.11
C PRO A 187 -7.02 7.25 -1.65
N ARG A 188 -6.27 8.17 -1.04
CA ARG A 188 -5.81 8.09 0.36
C ARG A 188 -4.99 6.85 0.73
N PHE A 189 -4.77 5.95 -0.19
CA PHE A 189 -3.87 4.82 -0.03
C PHE A 189 -2.53 5.17 -0.67
N SER A 190 -1.74 5.96 0.01
CA SER A 190 -0.32 6.07 -0.26
C SER A 190 0.41 5.12 0.70
N GLN A 191 0.44 3.83 0.36
CA GLN A 191 1.59 3.06 0.77
C GLN A 191 2.75 3.43 -0.18
N LEU A 192 3.29 4.62 0.00
CA LEU A 192 4.73 4.69 0.10
C LEU A 192 5.06 3.75 1.25
N PRO A 193 5.86 2.69 1.04
CA PRO A 193 6.17 1.78 2.13
C PRO A 193 6.65 2.62 3.30
N GLU A 194 6.37 2.21 4.55
CA GLU A 194 7.00 2.81 5.74
C GLU A 194 8.51 2.94 5.55
N ARG A 195 9.04 2.21 4.60
CA ARG A 195 10.41 2.21 4.09
C ARG A 195 10.82 3.46 3.31
N LEU A 196 9.89 4.24 2.75
CA LEU A 196 10.24 5.48 2.08
C LEU A 196 9.95 6.68 2.98
N LYS A 197 10.99 7.27 3.53
CA LYS A 197 10.95 8.46 4.39
C LYS A 197 11.20 9.72 3.57
N GLY A 198 10.56 10.81 3.91
CA GLY A 198 10.66 12.09 3.19
C GLY A 198 9.43 12.40 2.33
N PRO A 199 9.53 13.31 1.33
CA PRO A 199 10.76 14.03 1.00
C PRO A 199 11.13 15.12 2.02
N VAL A 200 12.42 15.28 2.27
CA VAL A 200 12.97 16.54 2.84
C VAL A 200 13.28 17.43 1.67
N ILE A 201 12.69 18.63 1.65
CA ILE A 201 12.85 19.59 0.55
C ILE A 201 13.96 20.57 0.93
N VAL A 202 15.04 20.58 0.17
CA VAL A 202 16.22 21.40 0.41
C VAL A 202 16.33 22.43 -0.71
N PRO A 203 15.89 23.66 -0.49
CA PRO A 203 16.14 24.77 -1.41
C PRO A 203 17.64 25.03 -1.59
N TRP A 204 18.03 25.45 -2.79
CA TRP A 204 19.41 25.80 -3.05
C TRP A 204 19.52 27.06 -3.94
N GLU A 205 20.61 27.78 -3.73
CA GLU A 205 21.00 28.94 -4.52
C GLU A 205 22.46 28.81 -5.01
N GLY A 206 22.79 29.54 -6.07
CA GLY A 206 24.14 29.57 -6.65
C GLY A 206 24.25 28.76 -7.94
N SER A 207 25.45 28.85 -8.55
CA SER A 207 25.78 28.18 -9.82
C SER A 207 27.20 27.59 -9.83
N ILE A 208 28.14 28.13 -9.07
CA ILE A 208 29.50 27.61 -8.89
C ILE A 208 29.69 27.12 -7.48
N THR A 209 29.18 27.87 -6.50
CA THR A 209 29.12 27.44 -5.09
C THR A 209 27.66 27.38 -4.70
N PHE A 210 27.24 26.24 -4.22
CA PHE A 210 25.85 26.02 -3.82
C PHE A 210 25.66 26.24 -2.33
N GLN A 211 24.62 27.01 -1.99
CA GLN A 211 24.13 27.19 -0.63
C GLN A 211 22.84 26.40 -0.47
N PHE A 212 22.77 25.59 0.56
CA PHE A 212 21.63 24.72 0.86
C PHE A 212 20.95 25.16 2.14
N ASP A 213 19.63 25.38 2.07
CA ASP A 213 18.82 25.56 3.28
C ASP A 213 18.43 24.19 3.82
N LEU A 214 19.30 23.61 4.66
CA LEU A 214 19.13 22.31 5.30
C LEU A 214 19.31 22.46 6.81
N PRO A 215 18.21 22.64 7.57
CA PRO A 215 18.23 22.77 9.02
C PRO A 215 18.85 21.56 9.72
N THR A 216 19.43 21.80 10.90
CA THR A 216 20.15 20.74 11.65
C THR A 216 19.24 19.57 12.07
N ASN A 217 17.98 19.85 12.39
CA ASN A 217 16.99 18.81 12.72
C ASN A 217 16.70 17.90 11.51
N GLU A 218 16.52 18.45 10.32
CA GLU A 218 16.30 17.67 9.10
C GLU A 218 17.54 16.86 8.72
N ARG A 219 18.72 17.44 8.86
CA ARG A 219 19.98 16.72 8.66
C ARG A 219 20.11 15.49 9.59
N ARG A 220 19.79 15.65 10.87
CA ARG A 220 19.79 14.55 11.83
C ARG A 220 18.77 13.48 11.47
N GLN A 221 17.61 13.91 11.02
CA GLN A 221 16.54 13.02 10.60
C GLN A 221 16.96 12.16 9.38
N ILE A 222 17.57 12.78 8.37
CA ILE A 222 18.11 12.07 7.21
C ILE A 222 19.19 11.07 7.65
N GLN A 223 20.09 11.45 8.55
CA GLN A 223 21.12 10.56 9.10
C GLN A 223 20.50 9.36 9.82
N GLN A 224 19.47 9.60 10.64
CA GLN A 224 18.75 8.54 11.35
C GLN A 224 18.09 7.58 10.36
N TRP A 225 17.44 8.07 9.31
CA TRP A 225 16.85 7.22 8.29
C TRP A 225 17.88 6.43 7.48
N ALA A 226 19.05 7.03 7.22
CA ALA A 226 20.14 6.41 6.49
C ALA A 226 21.04 5.50 7.35
N SER A 227 20.78 5.35 8.65
CA SER A 227 21.57 4.52 9.56
C SER A 227 21.45 3.02 9.27
N ASP A 228 20.36 2.59 8.65
CA ASP A 228 20.18 1.21 8.16
C ASP A 228 21.20 0.91 7.04
N GLU A 229 21.91 -0.23 7.15
CA GLU A 229 22.90 -0.65 6.16
C GLU A 229 22.34 -0.83 4.75
N GLY A 230 21.06 -1.21 4.65
CA GLY A 230 20.36 -1.40 3.41
C GLY A 230 19.66 -0.13 2.87
N ALA A 231 19.72 1.00 3.58
CA ALA A 231 19.04 2.21 3.15
C ALA A 231 19.65 2.81 1.89
N GLU A 232 18.79 3.35 1.00
CA GLU A 232 19.19 4.16 -0.15
C GLU A 232 18.68 5.59 0.01
N VAL A 233 19.60 6.57 -0.12
CA VAL A 233 19.32 8.00 -0.04
C VAL A 233 19.22 8.56 -1.45
N ILE A 234 18.04 8.93 -1.90
CA ILE A 234 17.76 9.40 -3.25
C ILE A 234 17.72 10.92 -3.22
N LEU A 235 18.54 11.55 -4.05
CA LEU A 235 18.63 13.00 -4.21
C LEU A 235 18.05 13.39 -5.57
N ALA A 236 16.81 13.88 -5.59
CA ALA A 236 16.16 14.36 -6.81
C ALA A 236 16.39 15.88 -6.96
N GLY A 237 17.19 16.29 -7.93
CA GLY A 237 17.56 17.69 -8.16
C GLY A 237 16.65 18.38 -9.17
N PHE A 238 16.08 19.52 -8.77
CA PHE A 238 15.24 20.37 -9.60
C PHE A 238 15.86 21.75 -9.75
N SER A 239 15.70 22.36 -10.92
CA SER A 239 16.14 23.74 -11.21
C SER A 239 15.02 24.52 -11.87
N ALA A 240 14.78 25.75 -11.43
CA ALA A 240 13.94 26.67 -12.16
C ALA A 240 14.73 27.21 -13.37
N PRO A 241 14.12 27.31 -14.56
CA PRO A 241 14.78 27.94 -15.73
C PRO A 241 15.15 29.39 -15.45
N GLN A 242 16.33 29.81 -15.89
CA GLN A 242 16.76 31.20 -15.87
C GLN A 242 16.60 31.85 -17.26
N GLU A 243 16.54 33.17 -17.30
CA GLU A 243 16.40 33.88 -18.56
C GLU A 243 17.60 33.58 -19.49
N GLY A 244 17.32 33.11 -20.71
CA GLY A 244 18.32 32.72 -21.68
C GLY A 244 18.99 31.36 -21.44
N GLU A 245 18.60 30.62 -20.40
CA GLU A 245 19.15 29.32 -20.09
C GLU A 245 18.45 28.22 -20.91
N SER A 246 19.23 27.32 -21.53
CA SER A 246 18.69 26.15 -22.19
C SER A 246 18.29 25.08 -21.17
N PHE A 247 17.40 24.13 -21.57
CA PHE A 247 17.02 23.01 -20.77
C PHE A 247 18.23 22.21 -20.24
N GLU A 248 19.20 21.95 -21.11
CA GLU A 248 20.40 21.18 -20.75
C GLU A 248 21.33 21.95 -19.78
N GLN A 249 21.34 23.26 -19.84
CA GLN A 249 22.08 24.07 -18.86
C GLN A 249 21.41 24.06 -17.50
N ALA A 250 20.08 24.22 -17.44
CA ALA A 250 19.31 24.10 -16.21
C ALA A 250 19.45 22.71 -15.57
N LYS A 251 19.39 21.64 -16.38
CA LYS A 251 19.58 20.27 -15.91
C LYS A 251 20.98 20.01 -15.37
N ARG A 252 22.03 20.54 -16.02
CA ARG A 252 23.42 20.44 -15.50
C ARG A 252 23.54 21.12 -14.15
N ARG A 253 22.98 22.34 -14.00
CA ARG A 253 23.00 23.09 -12.74
C ARG A 253 22.32 22.31 -11.61
N ALA A 254 21.19 21.62 -11.91
CA ALA A 254 20.55 20.69 -10.95
C ALA A 254 21.45 19.49 -10.61
N ALA A 255 22.18 18.93 -11.57
CA ALA A 255 23.12 17.84 -11.35
C ALA A 255 24.29 18.25 -10.45
N GLU A 256 24.88 19.41 -10.70
CA GLU A 256 25.98 19.98 -9.89
C GLU A 256 25.53 20.28 -8.45
N ALA A 257 24.29 20.78 -8.27
CA ALA A 257 23.71 20.99 -6.95
C ALA A 257 23.51 19.63 -6.19
N VAL A 258 23.02 18.61 -6.88
CA VAL A 258 22.90 17.25 -6.32
C VAL A 258 24.27 16.68 -5.93
N ASP A 259 25.29 16.86 -6.77
CA ASP A 259 26.65 16.43 -6.47
C ASP A 259 27.22 17.11 -5.22
N SER A 260 27.03 18.42 -5.12
CA SER A 260 27.47 19.22 -3.97
C SER A 260 26.75 18.80 -2.67
N LEU A 261 25.43 18.58 -2.73
CA LEU A 261 24.66 18.13 -1.57
C LEU A 261 25.05 16.70 -1.15
N ALA A 262 25.31 15.82 -2.12
CA ALA A 262 25.77 14.46 -1.84
C ALA A 262 27.09 14.45 -1.04
N GLU A 263 28.07 15.31 -1.43
CA GLU A 263 29.31 15.48 -0.70
C GLU A 263 29.10 16.05 0.71
N LEU A 264 28.16 16.99 0.87
CA LEU A 264 27.79 17.53 2.18
C LEU A 264 27.20 16.44 3.09
N LEU A 265 26.26 15.64 2.58
CA LEU A 265 25.66 14.54 3.32
C LEU A 265 26.71 13.47 3.67
N ALA A 266 27.61 13.15 2.75
CA ALA A 266 28.69 12.18 3.01
C ALA A 266 29.64 12.65 4.13
N LYS A 267 29.95 13.94 4.20
CA LYS A 267 30.76 14.53 5.29
C LYS A 267 30.02 14.52 6.63
N THR A 268 28.72 14.43 6.61
CA THR A 268 27.87 14.44 7.82
C THR A 268 27.39 13.08 8.25
N GLY A 269 27.86 11.98 7.65
CA GLY A 269 27.66 10.61 8.13
C GLY A 269 26.76 9.73 7.27
N VAL A 270 26.28 10.19 6.12
CA VAL A 270 25.61 9.34 5.12
C VAL A 270 26.66 8.64 4.26
N ARG A 271 26.63 7.33 4.14
CA ARG A 271 27.61 6.59 3.32
C ARG A 271 27.43 6.89 1.84
N ARG A 272 28.51 7.12 1.10
CA ARG A 272 28.47 7.47 -0.33
C ARG A 272 27.79 6.39 -1.18
N GLU A 273 28.00 5.12 -0.86
CA GLU A 273 27.40 4.00 -1.57
C GLU A 273 25.87 3.91 -1.42
N GLN A 274 25.31 4.56 -0.41
CA GLN A 274 23.84 4.66 -0.21
C GLN A 274 23.22 5.77 -1.06
N ILE A 275 24.02 6.74 -1.54
CA ILE A 275 23.47 7.92 -2.23
C ILE A 275 23.19 7.60 -3.71
N ARG A 276 21.94 7.83 -4.11
CA ARG A 276 21.46 7.76 -5.50
C ARG A 276 21.14 9.16 -6.00
N LYS A 277 21.77 9.57 -7.08
CA LYS A 277 21.63 10.90 -7.66
C LYS A 277 20.66 10.87 -8.83
N LEU A 278 19.64 11.71 -8.81
CA LEU A 278 18.62 11.83 -9.83
C LEU A 278 18.46 13.30 -10.27
N PRO A 279 19.27 13.79 -11.22
CA PRO A 279 19.12 15.14 -11.73
C PRO A 279 17.88 15.23 -12.67
N VAL A 280 16.83 15.87 -12.18
CA VAL A 280 15.56 16.06 -12.92
C VAL A 280 15.58 17.31 -13.78
N GLY A 281 16.15 18.41 -13.25
CA GLY A 281 16.17 19.71 -13.91
C GLY A 281 14.79 20.39 -13.93
N PRO A 282 14.47 21.18 -14.97
CA PRO A 282 13.22 21.94 -15.04
C PRO A 282 12.06 21.16 -15.65
N GLY A 283 12.28 19.91 -16.10
CA GLY A 283 11.33 19.17 -16.94
C GLY A 283 10.12 18.59 -16.21
N VAL A 284 10.13 18.58 -14.88
CA VAL A 284 9.04 18.03 -14.07
C VAL A 284 8.60 19.04 -13.02
N GLN A 285 7.31 19.39 -13.03
CA GLN A 285 6.70 20.24 -12.01
C GLN A 285 5.86 19.38 -11.08
N ILE A 286 6.20 19.39 -9.79
CA ILE A 286 5.45 18.70 -8.75
C ILE A 286 4.69 19.75 -7.93
N PRO A 287 3.35 19.71 -7.87
CA PRO A 287 2.58 20.65 -7.07
C PRO A 287 2.91 20.57 -5.58
N GLY A 288 3.04 21.71 -4.91
CA GLY A 288 3.24 21.80 -3.47
C GLY A 288 3.75 23.17 -3.04
N PRO A 289 3.42 23.64 -1.83
CA PRO A 289 3.81 24.97 -1.36
C PRO A 289 5.34 25.15 -1.31
N ASP A 290 6.09 24.11 -0.93
CA ASP A 290 7.54 24.17 -0.75
C ASP A 290 8.31 23.60 -1.97
N ARG A 291 7.61 23.27 -3.07
CA ARG A 291 8.17 22.63 -4.27
C ARG A 291 8.34 23.60 -5.43
N GLN A 292 8.68 24.84 -5.12
CA GLN A 292 8.95 25.88 -6.11
C GLN A 292 10.45 26.14 -6.23
N GLY A 293 10.90 26.56 -7.40
CA GLY A 293 12.28 26.99 -7.62
C GLY A 293 13.33 25.87 -7.63
N ASN A 294 14.55 26.26 -7.35
CA ASN A 294 15.70 25.35 -7.25
C ASN A 294 15.65 24.59 -5.93
N ARG A 295 15.67 23.27 -6.00
CA ARG A 295 15.62 22.41 -4.79
C ARG A 295 16.21 21.03 -5.05
N VAL A 296 16.59 20.35 -3.99
CA VAL A 296 16.79 18.89 -3.98
C VAL A 296 15.77 18.28 -3.05
N GLU A 297 15.04 17.31 -3.52
CA GLU A 297 14.14 16.49 -2.69
C GLU A 297 14.88 15.23 -2.25
N ILE A 298 15.03 15.05 -0.93
CA ILE A 298 15.73 13.92 -0.34
C ILE A 298 14.71 12.90 0.12
N LEU A 299 14.81 11.69 -0.41
CA LEU A 299 14.02 10.53 -0.04
C LEU A 299 14.96 9.46 0.51
N VAL A 300 14.57 8.76 1.56
CA VAL A 300 15.35 7.63 2.08
C VAL A 300 14.50 6.38 2.02
N MET A 301 14.93 5.42 1.23
CA MET A 301 14.31 4.11 1.13
C MET A 301 15.04 3.15 2.06
N GLN A 302 14.35 2.69 3.11
CA GLN A 302 14.84 1.66 4.04
C GLN A 302 14.47 0.27 3.50
N ARG A 303 15.30 -0.72 3.74
CA ARG A 303 15.04 -2.12 3.34
C ARG A 303 14.31 -2.90 4.42
#